data_e6d8ef16d7f9d1bd3ad8cbdde03d3760
#
_entry.id   e6d8ef16d7f9d1bd3ad8cbdde03d3760
#
_cell.length_a   1.000
_cell.length_b   1.000
_cell.length_c   1.000
_cell.angle_alpha   90.00
_cell.angle_beta   90.00
_cell.angle_gamma   90.00
#
_symmetry.space_group_name_H-M   'P 1'
#
loop_
_entity.id
_entity.type
_entity.pdbx_description
1 polymer ?
#
loop_
_entity_poly.entity_id
_entity_poly.type
_entity_poly.pdbx_seq_one_letter_code
_entity_poly.pdbx_strand_id
1 'polypeptide(L)'
;PATMKFGTLFIALLLAGSTAQAQIPTPTSEAGPWSLDDCIRYAHEHNIQIQQQALQVEQRSVELNTSRHSRLPDLGANLGTNFSFGRSLISNNTYADNNQVSGSLGVSASLPVFMGGRINHEIAAGKLSLKAAAQDLDRIREDVSVNIMSYYLDVLVAKELVDVAEQALALSTQQVERSREQVRTGKVAESVLYENEALLAADEYK
;
A
#
# COMPACT_ATOMS: atom_id res chain seq x y z
N PRO A 1 -52.30 12.69 18.13
CA PRO A 1 -51.44 13.10 17.02
C PRO A 1 -50.11 13.61 17.52
N ALA A 2 -49.29 12.70 18.11
CA ALA A 2 -47.96 13.05 18.65
C ALA A 2 -46.89 11.95 18.47
N THR A 3 -47.02 11.06 17.46
CA THR A 3 -46.14 9.91 17.30
C THR A 3 -45.32 9.89 15.98
N MET A 4 -45.19 11.04 15.29
CA MET A 4 -44.53 11.07 13.96
C MET A 4 -43.32 12.03 13.86
N LYS A 5 -42.63 12.36 14.93
CA LYS A 5 -41.44 13.25 14.88
C LYS A 5 -40.12 12.64 15.31
N PHE A 6 -40.04 11.36 15.71
CA PHE A 6 -38.78 10.72 16.10
C PHE A 6 -38.06 10.02 14.94
N GLY A 7 -38.73 9.72 13.85
CA GLY A 7 -38.14 9.00 12.70
C GLY A 7 -37.29 9.86 11.77
N THR A 8 -37.50 11.15 11.74
CA THR A 8 -36.80 12.06 10.79
C THR A 8 -35.49 12.63 11.33
N LEU A 9 -35.24 12.53 12.64
CA LEU A 9 -34.02 13.05 13.25
C LEU A 9 -32.85 12.06 13.16
N PHE A 10 -33.09 10.76 12.95
CA PHE A 10 -32.05 9.74 12.87
C PHE A 10 -31.45 9.58 11.46
N ILE A 11 -32.13 10.03 10.41
CA ILE A 11 -31.66 9.91 9.02
C ILE A 11 -30.78 11.10 8.62
N ALA A 12 -30.86 12.24 9.32
CA ALA A 12 -30.07 13.43 9.00
C ALA A 12 -28.61 13.40 9.52
N LEU A 13 -28.25 12.45 10.38
CA LEU A 13 -26.90 12.37 11.00
C LEU A 13 -25.91 11.50 10.21
N LEU A 14 -26.32 10.86 9.11
CA LEU A 14 -25.49 9.92 8.34
C LEU A 14 -24.92 10.50 7.04
N LEU A 15 -25.14 11.80 6.75
CA LEU A 15 -24.70 12.45 5.51
C LEU A 15 -23.59 13.51 5.67
N ALA A 16 -22.98 13.62 6.85
CA ALA A 16 -21.76 14.38 7.02
C ALA A 16 -20.55 13.50 6.65
N GLY A 17 -20.51 13.02 5.41
CA GLY A 17 -19.33 12.42 4.80
C GLY A 17 -18.26 13.47 4.65
N SER A 18 -17.32 13.55 5.60
CA SER A 18 -16.09 14.30 5.46
C SER A 18 -15.33 13.74 4.24
N THR A 19 -15.29 14.53 3.16
CA THR A 19 -14.33 14.32 2.07
C THR A 19 -12.92 14.55 2.63
N ALA A 20 -12.30 13.51 3.14
CA ALA A 20 -10.88 13.51 3.43
C ALA A 20 -10.18 13.59 2.06
N GLN A 21 -9.83 14.81 1.63
CA GLN A 21 -8.88 14.99 0.55
C GLN A 21 -7.53 14.51 1.06
N ALA A 22 -7.09 13.37 0.56
CA ALA A 22 -5.72 12.94 0.70
C ALA A 22 -4.84 13.96 -0.04
N GLN A 23 -4.29 14.92 0.68
CA GLN A 23 -3.23 15.78 0.18
C GLN A 23 -1.99 14.88 0.03
N ILE A 24 -1.68 14.52 -1.21
CA ILE A 24 -0.37 13.96 -1.54
C ILE A 24 0.63 15.08 -1.26
N PRO A 25 1.54 14.94 -0.28
CA PRO A 25 2.57 15.94 -0.06
C PRO A 25 3.43 16.01 -1.33
N THR A 26 3.29 17.07 -2.10
CA THR A 26 4.24 17.38 -3.16
C THR A 26 5.57 17.65 -2.49
N PRO A 27 6.65 16.95 -2.85
CA PRO A 27 7.97 17.23 -2.31
C PRO A 27 8.31 18.69 -2.65
N THR A 28 8.53 19.51 -1.64
CA THR A 28 8.96 20.90 -1.79
C THR A 28 10.32 20.87 -2.48
N SER A 29 10.39 21.35 -3.70
CA SER A 29 11.56 21.33 -4.60
C SER A 29 12.64 22.34 -4.19
N GLU A 30 13.02 22.42 -2.91
CA GLU A 30 14.11 23.29 -2.44
C GLU A 30 15.36 22.53 -1.98
N ALA A 31 15.36 21.22 -2.07
CA ALA A 31 16.54 20.41 -1.78
C ALA A 31 17.35 20.23 -3.07
N GLY A 32 18.66 20.51 -3.02
CA GLY A 32 19.62 20.16 -4.08
C GLY A 32 19.55 18.67 -4.47
N PRO A 33 20.48 18.16 -5.28
CA PRO A 33 20.43 16.78 -5.73
C PRO A 33 20.34 15.83 -4.52
N TRP A 34 19.33 14.95 -4.55
CA TRP A 34 19.08 14.00 -3.46
C TRP A 34 20.26 13.05 -3.31
N SER A 35 20.74 12.89 -2.08
CA SER A 35 21.71 11.86 -1.75
C SER A 35 21.03 10.48 -1.65
N LEU A 36 21.82 9.41 -1.73
CA LEU A 36 21.31 8.05 -1.54
C LEU A 36 20.61 7.89 -0.17
N ASP A 37 21.20 8.47 0.88
CA ASP A 37 20.65 8.40 2.24
C ASP A 37 19.31 9.13 2.35
N ASP A 38 19.15 10.28 1.66
CA ASP A 38 17.89 11.01 1.61
C ASP A 38 16.79 10.22 0.91
N CYS A 39 17.14 9.54 -0.19
CA CYS A 39 16.21 8.66 -0.90
C CYS A 39 15.74 7.49 -0.01
N ILE A 40 16.67 6.85 0.70
CA ILE A 40 16.35 5.72 1.60
C ILE A 40 15.47 6.20 2.74
N ARG A 41 15.83 7.31 3.41
CA ARG A 41 15.05 7.88 4.50
C ARG A 41 13.64 8.22 4.07
N TYR A 42 13.49 8.92 2.95
CA TYR A 42 12.19 9.28 2.41
C TYR A 42 11.33 8.05 2.10
N ALA A 43 11.94 7.01 1.53
CA ALA A 43 11.23 5.78 1.24
C ALA A 43 10.80 5.04 2.50
N HIS A 44 11.61 5.01 3.55
CA HIS A 44 11.22 4.39 4.82
C HIS A 44 9.99 5.05 5.45
N GLU A 45 9.81 6.35 5.24
CA GLU A 45 8.69 7.11 5.77
C GLU A 45 7.42 7.02 4.90
N HIS A 46 7.59 6.93 3.57
CA HIS A 46 6.49 7.08 2.63
C HIS A 46 6.15 5.82 1.82
N ASN A 47 6.98 4.76 1.89
CA ASN A 47 6.73 3.56 1.10
C ASN A 47 5.51 2.79 1.63
N ILE A 48 4.56 2.54 0.74
CA ILE A 48 3.29 1.87 1.05
C ILE A 48 3.52 0.44 1.55
N GLN A 49 4.53 -0.28 1.03
CA GLN A 49 4.82 -1.66 1.45
C GLN A 49 5.29 -1.71 2.91
N ILE A 50 6.13 -0.75 3.33
CA ILE A 50 6.57 -0.62 4.71
C ILE A 50 5.39 -0.29 5.63
N GLN A 51 4.53 0.65 5.21
CA GLN A 51 3.33 1.01 5.97
C GLN A 51 2.35 -0.16 6.11
N GLN A 52 2.13 -0.91 5.03
CA GLN A 52 1.29 -2.11 5.07
C GLN A 52 1.84 -3.16 6.04
N GLN A 53 3.16 -3.40 6.01
CA GLN A 53 3.77 -4.36 6.92
C GLN A 53 3.76 -3.87 8.37
N ALA A 54 3.89 -2.57 8.62
CA ALA A 54 3.74 -1.98 9.95
C ALA A 54 2.33 -2.20 10.52
N LEU A 55 1.29 -2.03 9.70
CA LEU A 55 -0.08 -2.36 10.07
C LEU A 55 -0.28 -3.85 10.35
N GLN A 56 0.42 -4.75 9.65
CA GLN A 56 0.42 -6.19 9.94
C GLN A 56 0.99 -6.47 11.34
N VAL A 57 2.06 -5.80 11.73
CA VAL A 57 2.63 -5.91 13.09
C VAL A 57 1.61 -5.44 14.13
N GLU A 58 0.94 -4.32 13.88
CA GLU A 58 -0.11 -3.81 14.76
C GLU A 58 -1.28 -4.80 14.88
N GLN A 59 -1.75 -5.36 13.76
CA GLN A 59 -2.77 -6.40 13.76
C GLN A 59 -2.37 -7.60 14.63
N ARG A 60 -1.13 -8.11 14.50
CA ARG A 60 -0.64 -9.21 15.34
C ARG A 60 -0.56 -8.84 16.82
N SER A 61 -0.29 -7.58 17.13
CA SER A 61 -0.31 -7.09 18.52
C SER A 61 -1.72 -7.10 19.11
N VAL A 62 -2.72 -6.68 18.33
CA VAL A 62 -4.14 -6.71 18.71
C VAL A 62 -4.61 -8.16 18.88
N GLU A 63 -4.28 -9.08 17.96
CA GLU A 63 -4.59 -10.50 18.06
C GLU A 63 -4.00 -11.13 19.34
N LEU A 64 -2.74 -10.82 19.67
CA LEU A 64 -2.12 -11.26 20.92
C LEU A 64 -2.87 -10.72 22.14
N ASN A 65 -3.28 -9.45 22.13
CA ASN A 65 -4.05 -8.87 23.22
C ASN A 65 -5.43 -9.54 23.34
N THR A 66 -6.10 -9.81 22.23
CA THR A 66 -7.36 -10.58 22.20
C THR A 66 -7.18 -11.97 22.83
N SER A 67 -6.10 -12.68 22.47
CA SER A 67 -5.78 -13.98 23.08
C SER A 67 -5.51 -13.89 24.58
N ARG A 68 -4.91 -12.79 25.06
CA ARG A 68 -4.73 -12.55 26.51
C ARG A 68 -6.05 -12.30 27.22
N HIS A 69 -6.95 -11.53 26.57
CA HIS A 69 -8.27 -11.20 27.12
C HIS A 69 -9.27 -12.36 27.05
N SER A 70 -9.00 -13.43 26.29
CA SER A 70 -9.84 -14.63 26.27
C SER A 70 -9.94 -15.36 27.61
N ARG A 71 -9.19 -14.92 28.62
CA ARG A 71 -9.32 -15.35 30.03
C ARG A 71 -10.41 -14.59 30.81
N LEU A 72 -10.89 -13.47 30.25
CA LEU A 72 -11.93 -12.65 30.87
C LEU A 72 -13.31 -13.19 30.50
N PRO A 73 -14.35 -12.86 31.28
CA PRO A 73 -15.72 -13.18 30.90
C PRO A 73 -16.10 -12.48 29.61
N ASP A 74 -16.73 -13.22 28.71
CA ASP A 74 -17.37 -12.68 27.52
C ASP A 74 -18.84 -12.36 27.83
N LEU A 75 -19.28 -11.15 27.50
CA LEU A 75 -20.63 -10.66 27.71
C LEU A 75 -21.27 -10.40 26.34
N GLY A 76 -22.34 -11.15 26.05
CA GLY A 76 -23.13 -10.97 24.84
C GLY A 76 -24.53 -10.48 25.16
N ALA A 77 -25.05 -9.56 24.39
CA ALA A 77 -26.46 -9.14 24.39
C ALA A 77 -27.03 -9.34 22.98
N ASN A 78 -28.20 -9.97 22.92
CA ASN A 78 -28.91 -10.17 21.66
C ASN A 78 -30.36 -9.65 21.77
N LEU A 79 -30.76 -8.94 20.73
CA LEU A 79 -32.13 -8.48 20.50
C LEU A 79 -32.58 -9.06 19.16
N GLY A 80 -33.66 -9.86 19.21
CA GLY A 80 -34.27 -10.45 18.03
C GLY A 80 -35.72 -10.03 17.89
N THR A 81 -36.16 -9.73 16.68
CA THR A 81 -37.57 -9.54 16.35
C THR A 81 -37.92 -10.46 15.19
N ASN A 82 -38.91 -11.30 15.37
CA ASN A 82 -39.41 -12.21 14.35
C ASN A 82 -40.84 -11.88 14.00
N PHE A 83 -41.09 -11.70 12.70
CA PHE A 83 -42.41 -11.50 12.12
C PHE A 83 -42.81 -12.77 11.37
N SER A 84 -43.89 -13.40 11.77
CA SER A 84 -44.44 -14.57 11.10
C SER A 84 -45.83 -14.27 10.57
N PHE A 85 -45.97 -14.39 9.25
CA PHE A 85 -47.24 -14.15 8.54
C PHE A 85 -47.62 -15.42 7.81
N GLY A 86 -48.91 -15.81 7.91
CA GLY A 86 -49.41 -16.97 7.15
C GLY A 86 -50.48 -17.78 7.89
N ARG A 87 -50.85 -18.93 7.29
CA ARG A 87 -51.78 -19.85 7.86
C ARG A 87 -51.04 -20.91 8.65
N SER A 88 -51.37 -21.05 9.91
CA SER A 88 -50.82 -22.10 10.78
C SER A 88 -51.94 -22.99 11.36
N LEU A 89 -51.58 -24.21 11.72
CA LEU A 89 -52.46 -25.14 12.39
C LEU A 89 -52.63 -24.70 13.83
N ILE A 90 -53.88 -24.43 14.24
CA ILE A 90 -54.22 -24.16 15.65
C ILE A 90 -54.62 -25.44 16.38
N SER A 91 -54.70 -25.37 17.72
CA SER A 91 -54.92 -26.53 18.61
C SER A 91 -56.15 -27.37 18.30
N ASN A 92 -57.11 -26.88 17.51
CA ASN A 92 -58.31 -27.59 17.07
C ASN A 92 -58.14 -28.28 15.73
N ASN A 93 -56.93 -28.53 15.25
CA ASN A 93 -56.58 -29.11 13.95
C ASN A 93 -57.19 -28.38 12.74
N THR A 94 -57.42 -27.07 12.89
CA THR A 94 -57.96 -26.19 11.86
C THR A 94 -56.89 -25.15 11.44
N TYR A 95 -56.81 -24.90 10.13
CA TYR A 95 -55.92 -23.86 9.62
C TYR A 95 -56.55 -22.44 9.78
N ALA A 96 -55.86 -21.56 10.48
CA ALA A 96 -56.27 -20.16 10.59
C ALA A 96 -55.12 -19.23 10.23
N ASP A 97 -55.45 -18.02 9.77
CA ASP A 97 -54.46 -16.99 9.54
C ASP A 97 -53.91 -16.54 10.90
N ASN A 98 -52.59 -16.72 11.05
CA ASN A 98 -51.85 -16.40 12.26
C ASN A 98 -50.73 -15.42 11.92
N ASN A 99 -50.93 -14.17 12.26
CA ASN A 99 -49.91 -13.16 12.17
C ASN A 99 -49.32 -12.94 13.57
N GLN A 100 -48.08 -13.37 13.73
CA GLN A 100 -47.42 -13.32 15.02
C GLN A 100 -46.17 -12.46 14.95
N VAL A 101 -46.02 -11.55 15.90
CA VAL A 101 -44.79 -10.78 16.13
C VAL A 101 -44.24 -11.25 17.48
N SER A 102 -43.01 -11.75 17.47
CA SER A 102 -42.30 -12.16 18.68
C SER A 102 -41.00 -11.38 18.83
N GLY A 103 -40.75 -10.86 20.01
CA GLY A 103 -39.51 -10.20 20.39
C GLY A 103 -38.77 -11.05 21.40
N SER A 104 -37.44 -11.15 21.26
CA SER A 104 -36.57 -11.79 22.23
C SER A 104 -35.43 -10.86 22.60
N LEU A 105 -35.17 -10.78 23.91
CA LEU A 105 -34.01 -10.09 24.47
C LEU A 105 -33.27 -11.11 25.32
N GLY A 106 -31.98 -11.31 25.03
CA GLY A 106 -31.14 -12.21 25.78
C GLY A 106 -29.84 -11.51 26.20
N VAL A 107 -29.38 -11.79 27.39
CA VAL A 107 -28.06 -11.42 27.89
C VAL A 107 -27.36 -12.69 28.32
N SER A 108 -26.16 -12.93 27.85
CA SER A 108 -25.36 -14.10 28.19
C SER A 108 -23.98 -13.68 28.69
N ALA A 109 -23.46 -14.40 29.66
CA ALA A 109 -22.11 -14.28 30.16
C ALA A 109 -21.43 -15.64 30.12
N SER A 110 -20.24 -15.73 29.53
CA SER A 110 -19.48 -16.98 29.53
C SER A 110 -18.04 -16.74 29.99
N LEU A 111 -17.53 -17.63 30.84
CA LEU A 111 -16.17 -17.60 31.35
C LEU A 111 -15.53 -18.98 31.18
N PRO A 112 -14.46 -19.10 30.36
CA PRO A 112 -13.73 -20.35 30.23
C PRO A 112 -12.84 -20.58 31.46
N VAL A 113 -13.29 -21.46 32.39
CA VAL A 113 -12.55 -21.76 33.64
C VAL A 113 -11.32 -22.63 33.37
N PHE A 114 -11.46 -23.66 32.52
CA PHE A 114 -10.38 -24.57 32.18
C PHE A 114 -10.52 -25.08 30.74
N MET A 115 -9.45 -24.93 29.96
CA MET A 115 -9.37 -25.33 28.53
C MET A 115 -8.10 -26.15 28.24
N GLY A 116 -7.64 -26.98 29.19
CA GLY A 116 -6.50 -27.89 29.02
C GLY A 116 -5.20 -27.17 28.61
N GLY A 117 -4.98 -25.93 29.04
CA GLY A 117 -3.79 -25.15 28.66
C GLY A 117 -3.86 -24.46 27.31
N ARG A 118 -4.93 -24.62 26.50
CA ARG A 118 -5.07 -24.06 25.16
C ARG A 118 -4.78 -22.56 25.13
N ILE A 119 -5.36 -21.77 26.03
CA ILE A 119 -5.17 -20.31 26.06
C ILE A 119 -3.70 -19.94 26.27
N ASN A 120 -2.96 -20.69 27.10
CA ASN A 120 -1.53 -20.44 27.32
C ASN A 120 -0.70 -20.68 26.04
N HIS A 121 -1.03 -21.74 25.32
CA HIS A 121 -0.35 -22.04 24.05
C HIS A 121 -0.71 -21.06 22.94
N GLU A 122 -1.97 -20.60 22.88
CA GLU A 122 -2.40 -19.55 21.97
C GLU A 122 -1.68 -18.21 22.22
N ILE A 123 -1.52 -17.83 23.50
CA ILE A 123 -0.73 -16.63 23.86
C ILE A 123 0.74 -16.81 23.48
N ALA A 124 1.34 -17.97 23.70
CA ALA A 124 2.71 -18.26 23.32
C ALA A 124 2.89 -18.20 21.80
N ALA A 125 1.99 -18.81 21.04
CA ALA A 125 1.95 -18.76 19.59
C ALA A 125 1.78 -17.31 19.08
N GLY A 126 0.86 -16.54 19.68
CA GLY A 126 0.65 -15.13 19.35
C GLY A 126 1.89 -14.26 19.58
N LYS A 127 2.66 -14.49 20.63
CA LYS A 127 3.93 -13.80 20.88
C LYS A 127 4.96 -14.09 19.79
N LEU A 128 5.08 -15.34 19.36
CA LEU A 128 5.99 -15.74 18.29
C LEU A 128 5.55 -15.17 16.93
N SER A 129 4.24 -15.17 16.66
CA SER A 129 3.66 -14.56 15.46
C SER A 129 3.93 -13.05 15.39
N LEU A 130 3.77 -12.33 16.51
CA LEU A 130 4.11 -10.90 16.59
C LEU A 130 5.61 -10.67 16.33
N LYS A 131 6.48 -11.51 16.91
CA LYS A 131 7.93 -11.42 16.68
C LYS A 131 8.28 -11.69 15.21
N ALA A 132 7.65 -12.68 14.59
CA ALA A 132 7.86 -12.98 13.17
C ALA A 132 7.45 -11.79 12.29
N ALA A 133 6.25 -11.20 12.52
CA ALA A 133 5.79 -10.03 11.78
C ALA A 133 6.73 -8.81 11.93
N ALA A 134 7.32 -8.61 13.11
CA ALA A 134 8.31 -7.55 13.32
C ALA A 134 9.59 -7.79 12.49
N GLN A 135 10.08 -9.04 12.43
CA GLN A 135 11.24 -9.38 11.59
C GLN A 135 10.93 -9.28 10.08
N ASP A 136 9.69 -9.59 9.67
CA ASP A 136 9.25 -9.39 8.30
C ASP A 136 9.22 -7.89 7.94
N LEU A 137 8.83 -7.01 8.88
CA LEU A 137 8.90 -5.56 8.68
C LEU A 137 10.34 -5.09 8.45
N ASP A 138 11.29 -5.55 9.28
CA ASP A 138 12.70 -5.21 9.13
C ASP A 138 13.24 -5.70 7.79
N ARG A 139 12.90 -6.92 7.38
CA ARG A 139 13.27 -7.46 6.06
C ARG A 139 12.72 -6.60 4.91
N ILE A 140 11.46 -6.18 4.97
CA ILE A 140 10.87 -5.31 3.94
C ILE A 140 11.59 -3.95 3.86
N ARG A 141 12.01 -3.39 4.99
CA ARG A 141 12.80 -2.15 5.02
C ARG A 141 14.16 -2.34 4.33
N GLU A 142 14.82 -3.45 4.59
CA GLU A 142 16.09 -3.80 3.94
C GLU A 142 15.90 -3.99 2.43
N ASP A 143 14.89 -4.77 2.01
CA ASP A 143 14.56 -5.00 0.60
C ASP A 143 14.30 -3.69 -0.14
N VAL A 144 13.53 -2.77 0.46
CA VAL A 144 13.28 -1.44 -0.10
C VAL A 144 14.57 -0.63 -0.21
N SER A 145 15.43 -0.66 0.80
CA SER A 145 16.72 0.04 0.77
C SER A 145 17.63 -0.46 -0.36
N VAL A 146 17.71 -1.79 -0.55
CA VAL A 146 18.49 -2.40 -1.64
C VAL A 146 17.93 -2.01 -3.01
N ASN A 147 16.60 -2.03 -3.17
CA ASN A 147 15.98 -1.62 -4.44
C ASN A 147 16.27 -0.15 -4.77
N ILE A 148 16.19 0.75 -3.78
CA ILE A 148 16.52 2.16 -3.98
C ILE A 148 17.98 2.35 -4.34
N MET A 149 18.89 1.63 -3.68
CA MET A 149 20.31 1.66 -4.02
C MET A 149 20.53 1.25 -5.47
N SER A 150 19.88 0.18 -5.94
CA SER A 150 19.96 -0.25 -7.34
C SER A 150 19.47 0.83 -8.29
N TYR A 151 18.28 1.39 -8.07
CA TYR A 151 17.75 2.47 -8.92
C TYR A 151 18.60 3.74 -8.90
N TYR A 152 19.17 4.08 -7.75
CA TYR A 152 20.08 5.22 -7.64
C TYR A 152 21.35 5.01 -8.48
N LEU A 153 21.92 3.81 -8.43
CA LEU A 153 23.07 3.45 -9.27
C LEU A 153 22.73 3.45 -10.76
N ASP A 154 21.52 2.95 -11.13
CA ASP A 154 21.07 2.99 -12.52
C ASP A 154 20.97 4.43 -13.05
N VAL A 155 20.48 5.35 -12.22
CA VAL A 155 20.43 6.79 -12.57
C VAL A 155 21.84 7.38 -12.74
N LEU A 156 22.79 7.02 -11.86
CA LEU A 156 24.16 7.47 -11.98
C LEU A 156 24.83 6.94 -13.27
N VAL A 157 24.62 5.64 -13.56
CA VAL A 157 25.12 5.04 -14.79
C VAL A 157 24.52 5.71 -16.02
N ALA A 158 23.20 5.96 -16.02
CA ALA A 158 22.55 6.67 -17.13
C ALA A 158 23.10 8.08 -17.32
N LYS A 159 23.41 8.79 -16.25
CA LYS A 159 24.03 10.12 -16.31
C LYS A 159 25.43 10.07 -16.91
N GLU A 160 26.26 9.11 -16.48
CA GLU A 160 27.60 8.91 -17.06
C GLU A 160 27.54 8.55 -18.56
N LEU A 161 26.52 7.75 -18.96
CA LEU A 161 26.33 7.40 -20.37
C LEU A 161 25.99 8.64 -21.23
N VAL A 162 25.22 9.59 -20.68
CA VAL A 162 24.96 10.87 -21.36
C VAL A 162 26.26 11.67 -21.54
N ASP A 163 27.05 11.79 -20.48
CA ASP A 163 28.34 12.51 -20.55
C ASP A 163 29.27 11.86 -21.58
N VAL A 164 29.31 10.53 -21.66
CA VAL A 164 30.09 9.79 -22.68
C VAL A 164 29.55 10.03 -24.09
N ALA A 165 28.22 10.05 -24.27
CA ALA A 165 27.60 10.31 -25.57
C ALA A 165 27.88 11.75 -26.03
N GLU A 166 27.83 12.75 -25.16
CA GLU A 166 28.18 14.15 -25.46
C GLU A 166 29.64 14.29 -25.87
N GLN A 167 30.56 13.60 -25.21
CA GLN A 167 31.97 13.57 -25.58
C GLN A 167 32.21 12.93 -26.96
N ALA A 168 31.49 11.81 -27.24
CA ALA A 168 31.56 11.14 -28.53
C ALA A 168 31.04 12.07 -29.65
N LEU A 169 29.92 12.74 -29.44
CA LEU A 169 29.35 13.71 -30.36
C LEU A 169 30.33 14.87 -30.66
N ALA A 170 30.95 15.42 -29.61
CA ALA A 170 31.96 16.47 -29.77
C ALA A 170 33.16 16.01 -30.61
N LEU A 171 33.61 14.77 -30.41
CA LEU A 171 34.70 14.16 -31.17
C LEU A 171 34.31 13.93 -32.63
N SER A 172 33.15 13.37 -32.91
CA SER A 172 32.62 13.14 -34.27
C SER A 172 32.46 14.46 -35.02
N THR A 173 31.98 15.51 -34.36
CA THR A 173 31.87 16.85 -34.92
C THR A 173 33.24 17.37 -35.36
N GLN A 174 34.25 17.28 -34.51
CA GLN A 174 35.62 17.70 -34.85
C GLN A 174 36.21 16.87 -36.01
N GLN A 175 35.86 15.57 -36.05
CA GLN A 175 36.35 14.70 -37.14
C GLN A 175 35.74 15.10 -38.49
N VAL A 176 34.44 15.43 -38.55
CA VAL A 176 33.80 15.95 -39.76
C VAL A 176 34.44 17.23 -40.20
N GLU A 177 34.68 18.20 -39.33
CA GLU A 177 35.33 19.48 -39.67
C GLU A 177 36.75 19.24 -40.24
N ARG A 178 37.52 18.35 -39.62
CA ARG A 178 38.85 17.99 -40.13
C ARG A 178 38.78 17.34 -41.51
N SER A 179 37.85 16.41 -41.71
CA SER A 179 37.69 15.72 -43.01
C SER A 179 37.24 16.70 -44.08
N ARG A 180 36.37 17.66 -43.79
CA ARG A 180 35.93 18.70 -44.69
C ARG A 180 37.10 19.57 -45.20
N GLU A 181 38.00 19.96 -44.29
CA GLU A 181 39.22 20.72 -44.66
C GLU A 181 40.22 19.88 -45.48
N GLN A 182 40.34 18.57 -45.13
CA GLN A 182 41.23 17.67 -45.88
C GLN A 182 40.73 17.41 -47.31
N VAL A 183 39.41 17.26 -47.50
CA VAL A 183 38.80 17.12 -48.83
C VAL A 183 38.97 18.42 -49.61
N ARG A 184 38.75 19.60 -49.02
CA ARG A 184 38.93 20.91 -49.65
C ARG A 184 40.35 21.10 -50.13
N THR A 185 41.35 20.56 -49.42
CA THR A 185 42.77 20.65 -49.79
C THR A 185 43.23 19.49 -50.69
N GLY A 186 42.34 18.60 -51.09
CA GLY A 186 42.63 17.44 -51.95
C GLY A 186 43.46 16.32 -51.33
N LYS A 187 43.55 16.28 -49.98
CA LYS A 187 44.35 15.30 -49.24
C LYS A 187 43.65 13.97 -49.03
N VAL A 188 42.30 13.96 -49.00
CA VAL A 188 41.50 12.77 -48.84
C VAL A 188 40.32 12.77 -49.81
N ALA A 189 39.75 11.60 -50.08
CA ALA A 189 38.60 11.46 -50.95
C ALA A 189 37.30 11.89 -50.26
N GLU A 190 36.30 12.35 -51.00
CA GLU A 190 34.99 12.75 -50.49
C GLU A 190 34.27 11.63 -49.75
N SER A 191 34.52 10.36 -50.10
CA SER A 191 33.95 9.21 -49.43
C SER A 191 34.27 9.19 -47.93
N VAL A 192 35.44 9.67 -47.52
CA VAL A 192 35.84 9.76 -46.09
C VAL A 192 35.01 10.84 -45.36
N LEU A 193 34.66 11.93 -46.04
CA LEU A 193 33.78 12.95 -45.47
C LEU A 193 32.39 12.37 -45.23
N TYR A 194 31.80 11.70 -46.23
CA TYR A 194 30.47 11.09 -46.08
C TYR A 194 30.42 10.00 -45.00
N GLU A 195 31.50 9.21 -44.81
CA GLU A 195 31.62 8.24 -43.75
C GLU A 195 31.61 8.91 -42.37
N ASN A 196 32.36 10.02 -42.21
CA ASN A 196 32.38 10.74 -40.93
C ASN A 196 31.07 11.50 -40.68
N GLU A 197 30.40 12.03 -41.71
CA GLU A 197 29.05 12.63 -41.54
C GLU A 197 28.00 11.58 -41.16
N ALA A 198 28.08 10.37 -41.69
CA ALA A 198 27.22 9.28 -41.28
C ALA A 198 27.45 8.83 -39.79
N LEU A 199 28.74 8.84 -39.38
CA LEU A 199 29.10 8.57 -37.98
C LEU A 199 28.56 9.65 -37.03
N LEU A 200 28.72 10.93 -37.41
CA LEU A 200 28.16 12.06 -36.67
C LEU A 200 26.64 11.93 -36.49
N ALA A 201 25.93 11.66 -37.59
CA ALA A 201 24.48 11.45 -37.52
C ALA A 201 24.08 10.27 -36.64
N ALA A 202 24.88 9.21 -36.60
CA ALA A 202 24.65 8.08 -35.70
C ALA A 202 24.89 8.45 -34.21
N ASP A 203 25.89 9.30 -33.93
CA ASP A 203 26.17 9.77 -32.57
C ASP A 203 25.16 10.83 -32.09
N GLU A 204 24.58 11.65 -33.01
CA GLU A 204 23.47 12.57 -32.69
C GLU A 204 22.18 11.84 -32.29
N TYR A 205 22.01 10.60 -32.74
CA TYR A 205 20.79 9.82 -32.48
C TYR A 205 20.88 8.95 -31.23
N LYS A 206 22.04 8.77 -30.64
CA LYS A 206 22.23 7.99 -29.41
C LYS A 206 21.75 8.74 -28.16
#